data_2da78a7e3983153b969be442dab82ffb
#
_entry.id   2da78a7e3983153b969be442dab82ffb
#
_cell.length_a   1.000
_cell.length_b   1.000
_cell.length_c   1.000
_cell.angle_alpha   90.00
_cell.angle_beta   90.00
_cell.angle_gamma   90.00
#
_symmetry.space_group_name_H-M   'P 1'
#
loop_
_entity.id
_entity.type
_entity.pdbx_description
1 polymer ?
#
loop_
_entity_poly.entity_id
_entity_poly.type
_entity_poly.pdbx_seq_one_letter_code
_entity_poly.pdbx_strand_id
1 'polypeptide(L)'
;MSEVLLQTTVGDIRIELFEDTMPITAGNFRKLVEKGFYNGVLFHRVIPSFMIQGGDPTGTGMGGPGYTIKDEFTQDNRNARGTISMANAGPNTGGSQFFINVVDNRRLDPKHPVFGKVVAGMEVADAISRVPRNRQDRPLKDVAIVKASVVAP
;
A
#
# COMPACT_ATOMS: atom_id res chain seq x y z
N MET A 1 4.69 -13.88 11.60
CA MET A 1 4.18 -12.93 10.61
C MET A 1 5.23 -12.71 9.53
N SER A 2 4.80 -12.45 8.33
CA SER A 2 5.72 -12.19 7.22
C SER A 2 6.08 -10.72 7.14
N GLU A 3 7.24 -10.45 6.56
CA GLU A 3 7.62 -9.12 6.13
C GLU A 3 7.74 -9.08 4.62
N VAL A 4 7.47 -7.91 4.05
CA VAL A 4 7.60 -7.65 2.63
C VAL A 4 8.60 -6.51 2.43
N LEU A 5 9.54 -6.72 1.52
CA LEU A 5 10.47 -5.67 1.10
C LEU A 5 10.01 -5.09 -0.22
N LEU A 6 9.69 -3.80 -0.23
CA LEU A 6 9.42 -3.05 -1.46
C LEU A 6 10.69 -2.29 -1.84
N GLN A 7 11.35 -2.74 -2.91
CA GLN A 7 12.49 -2.04 -3.47
C GLN A 7 11.96 -1.05 -4.51
N THR A 8 11.94 0.23 -4.16
CA THR A 8 11.39 1.26 -5.04
C THR A 8 12.51 2.06 -5.72
N THR A 9 12.14 2.84 -6.73
CA THR A 9 13.08 3.73 -7.43
C THR A 9 13.62 4.86 -6.53
N VAL A 10 13.01 5.09 -5.36
CA VAL A 10 13.46 6.10 -4.38
C VAL A 10 14.25 5.46 -3.24
N GLY A 11 13.99 4.21 -2.93
CA GLY A 11 14.64 3.48 -1.84
C GLY A 11 13.77 2.31 -1.39
N ASP A 12 14.19 1.65 -0.32
CA ASP A 12 13.54 0.45 0.18
C ASP A 12 12.57 0.77 1.32
N ILE A 13 11.43 0.08 1.30
CA ILE A 13 10.43 0.13 2.38
C ILE A 13 10.17 -1.29 2.82
N ARG A 14 10.29 -1.55 4.12
CA ARG A 14 10.04 -2.87 4.71
C ARG A 14 8.76 -2.82 5.54
N ILE A 15 7.88 -3.80 5.31
CA ILE A 15 6.53 -3.83 5.88
C ILE A 15 6.33 -5.15 6.60
N GLU A 16 5.81 -5.08 7.85
CA GLU A 16 5.33 -6.25 8.57
C GLU A 16 3.85 -6.45 8.26
N LEU A 17 3.45 -7.64 7.85
CA LEU A 17 2.06 -7.99 7.54
C LEU A 17 1.34 -8.52 8.79
N PHE A 18 0.10 -8.07 9.00
CA PHE A 18 -0.73 -8.52 10.13
C PHE A 18 -1.54 -9.77 9.73
N GLU A 19 -0.85 -10.86 9.39
CA GLU A 19 -1.50 -12.07 8.90
C GLU A 19 -2.37 -12.76 9.94
N ASP A 20 -2.05 -12.61 11.22
CA ASP A 20 -2.81 -13.24 12.31
C ASP A 20 -4.19 -12.60 12.49
N THR A 21 -4.27 -11.28 12.38
CA THR A 21 -5.51 -10.51 12.61
C THR A 21 -6.22 -10.12 11.32
N MET A 22 -5.47 -10.10 10.20
CA MET A 22 -5.98 -9.69 8.89
C MET A 22 -5.64 -10.75 7.82
N PRO A 23 -6.08 -12.02 8.02
CA PRO A 23 -5.64 -13.11 7.13
C PRO A 23 -6.10 -12.97 5.68
N ILE A 24 -7.28 -12.40 5.42
CA ILE A 24 -7.76 -12.22 4.06
C ILE A 24 -6.96 -11.12 3.35
N THR A 25 -6.85 -9.96 3.97
CA THR A 25 -6.23 -8.78 3.36
C THR A 25 -4.71 -8.92 3.28
N ALA A 26 -4.05 -9.26 4.39
CA ALA A 26 -2.62 -9.46 4.41
C ALA A 26 -2.21 -10.69 3.60
N GLY A 27 -2.98 -11.76 3.66
CA GLY A 27 -2.74 -12.97 2.86
C GLY A 27 -2.85 -12.71 1.37
N ASN A 28 -3.83 -11.92 0.94
CA ASN A 28 -3.98 -11.51 -0.46
C ASN A 28 -2.75 -10.69 -0.93
N PHE A 29 -2.35 -9.72 -0.14
CA PHE A 29 -1.18 -8.89 -0.46
C PHE A 29 0.08 -9.75 -0.59
N ARG A 30 0.30 -10.65 0.37
CA ARG A 30 1.43 -11.57 0.33
C ARG A 30 1.43 -12.44 -0.93
N LYS A 31 0.28 -13.01 -1.31
CA LYS A 31 0.16 -13.83 -2.52
C LYS A 31 0.52 -13.04 -3.78
N LEU A 32 0.04 -11.80 -3.87
CA LEU A 32 0.35 -10.94 -5.01
C LEU A 32 1.84 -10.61 -5.07
N VAL A 33 2.47 -10.36 -3.92
CA VAL A 33 3.92 -10.16 -3.84
C VAL A 33 4.66 -11.41 -4.35
N GLU A 34 4.27 -12.59 -3.86
CA GLU A 34 4.92 -13.84 -4.24
C GLU A 34 4.79 -14.16 -5.73
N LYS A 35 3.71 -13.73 -6.37
CA LYS A 35 3.49 -13.89 -7.81
C LYS A 35 4.26 -12.88 -8.66
N GLY A 36 4.93 -11.91 -8.07
CA GLY A 36 5.59 -10.83 -8.80
C GLY A 36 4.62 -9.78 -9.34
N PHE A 37 3.38 -9.76 -8.86
CA PHE A 37 2.34 -8.85 -9.35
C PHE A 37 2.72 -7.38 -9.22
N TYR A 38 3.39 -7.00 -8.13
CA TYR A 38 3.76 -5.61 -7.87
C TYR A 38 5.06 -5.16 -8.54
N ASN A 39 5.78 -6.06 -9.20
CA ASN A 39 7.04 -5.69 -9.84
C ASN A 39 6.78 -4.74 -11.01
N GLY A 40 7.43 -3.57 -11.00
CA GLY A 40 7.23 -2.53 -12.01
C GLY A 40 5.99 -1.67 -11.83
N VAL A 41 5.21 -1.87 -10.78
CA VAL A 41 3.96 -1.15 -10.55
C VAL A 41 4.22 0.20 -9.91
N LEU A 42 3.49 1.23 -10.35
CA LEU A 42 3.74 2.62 -9.95
C LEU A 42 3.03 3.00 -8.64
N PHE A 43 3.60 3.98 -7.95
CA PHE A 43 2.86 4.81 -7.01
C PHE A 43 2.19 5.91 -7.83
N HIS A 44 0.96 5.68 -8.23
CA HIS A 44 0.24 6.55 -9.17
C HIS A 44 -0.42 7.76 -8.51
N ARG A 45 -0.49 7.80 -7.18
CA ARG A 45 -1.09 8.90 -6.44
C ARG A 45 -0.33 9.14 -5.14
N VAL A 46 0.27 10.32 -5.02
CA VAL A 46 1.05 10.70 -3.84
C VAL A 46 0.62 12.07 -3.36
N ILE A 47 0.38 12.21 -2.06
CA ILE A 47 -0.05 13.46 -1.45
C ILE A 47 0.71 13.65 -0.13
N PRO A 48 1.56 14.70 -0.02
CA PRO A 48 2.28 14.97 1.22
C PRO A 48 1.28 15.27 2.34
N SER A 49 1.63 14.92 3.56
CA SER A 49 0.77 15.04 4.73
C SER A 49 -0.54 14.25 4.61
N PHE A 50 -0.55 13.20 3.80
CA PHE A 50 -1.69 12.29 3.64
C PHE A 50 -1.20 10.85 3.44
N MET A 51 -0.91 10.45 2.20
CA MET A 51 -0.56 9.04 1.90
C MET A 51 0.15 8.92 0.56
N ILE A 52 0.73 7.73 0.31
CA ILE A 52 1.20 7.31 -1.00
C ILE A 52 0.42 6.06 -1.41
N GLN A 53 -0.10 6.04 -2.63
CA GLN A 53 -0.95 4.95 -3.13
C GLN A 53 -0.37 4.31 -4.38
N GLY A 54 -0.39 3.00 -4.43
CA GLY A 54 0.06 2.23 -5.56
C GLY A 54 -0.67 0.91 -5.67
N GLY A 55 -0.11 -0.01 -6.48
CA GLY A 55 -0.63 -1.37 -6.59
C GLY A 55 -1.58 -1.63 -7.73
N ASP A 56 -1.86 -0.63 -8.58
CA ASP A 56 -2.63 -0.81 -9.79
C ASP A 56 -1.68 -1.17 -10.94
N PRO A 57 -1.80 -2.37 -11.52
CA PRO A 57 -0.90 -2.78 -12.61
C PRO A 57 -1.03 -1.91 -13.87
N THR A 58 -2.16 -1.22 -14.05
CA THR A 58 -2.34 -0.29 -15.17
C THR A 58 -1.81 1.10 -14.87
N GLY A 59 -1.54 1.43 -13.62
CA GLY A 59 -1.04 2.75 -13.21
C GLY A 59 -2.04 3.89 -13.33
N THR A 60 -3.31 3.59 -13.58
CA THR A 60 -4.37 4.61 -13.81
C THR A 60 -5.21 4.92 -12.57
N GLY A 61 -5.14 4.06 -11.56
CA GLY A 61 -6.03 4.11 -10.40
C GLY A 61 -7.31 3.29 -10.59
N MET A 62 -7.53 2.72 -11.76
CA MET A 62 -8.75 1.99 -12.10
C MET A 62 -8.54 0.48 -12.19
N GLY A 63 -7.30 0.00 -12.20
CA GLY A 63 -6.99 -1.42 -12.37
C GLY A 63 -6.88 -2.18 -11.06
N GLY A 64 -6.75 -3.49 -11.16
CA GLY A 64 -6.63 -4.38 -10.02
C GLY A 64 -6.23 -5.79 -10.46
N PRO A 65 -6.36 -6.78 -9.58
CA PRO A 65 -5.89 -8.14 -9.84
C PRO A 65 -6.89 -9.00 -10.60
N GLY A 66 -8.05 -8.45 -10.98
CA GLY A 66 -9.12 -9.20 -11.65
C GLY A 66 -10.14 -9.82 -10.70
N TYR A 67 -10.07 -9.50 -9.42
CA TYR A 67 -11.02 -9.95 -8.40
C TYR A 67 -11.08 -8.93 -7.27
N THR A 68 -12.05 -9.08 -6.38
CA THR A 68 -12.16 -8.29 -5.16
C THR A 68 -12.09 -9.18 -3.93
N ILE A 69 -11.73 -8.61 -2.79
CA ILE A 69 -11.71 -9.30 -1.51
C ILE A 69 -12.71 -8.65 -0.55
N LYS A 70 -13.20 -9.45 0.39
CA LYS A 70 -14.09 -8.98 1.43
C LYS A 70 -13.31 -8.11 2.41
N ASP A 71 -13.94 -7.03 2.88
CA ASP A 71 -13.35 -6.18 3.91
C ASP A 71 -13.16 -6.94 5.23
N GLU A 72 -12.03 -6.69 5.87
CA GLU A 72 -11.74 -7.14 7.23
C GLU A 72 -11.42 -5.92 8.07
N PHE A 73 -12.04 -5.83 9.23
CA PHE A 73 -11.73 -4.76 10.19
C PHE A 73 -11.48 -5.37 11.55
N THR A 74 -10.34 -5.07 12.14
CA THR A 74 -10.13 -5.34 13.55
C THR A 74 -10.88 -4.30 14.36
N GLN A 75 -11.13 -4.59 15.64
CA GLN A 75 -11.78 -3.67 16.56
C GLN A 75 -11.02 -2.34 16.67
N ASP A 76 -9.71 -2.38 16.49
CA ASP A 76 -8.81 -1.23 16.63
C ASP A 76 -8.19 -0.83 15.29
N ASN A 77 -8.99 -0.83 14.22
CA ASN A 77 -8.52 -0.45 12.89
C ASN A 77 -8.19 1.04 12.84
N ARG A 78 -6.90 1.35 12.73
CA ARG A 78 -6.41 2.73 12.72
C ARG A 78 -5.45 2.96 11.56
N ASN A 79 -5.77 3.94 10.74
CA ASN A 79 -4.90 4.44 9.67
C ASN A 79 -3.88 5.44 10.23
N ALA A 80 -3.05 4.96 11.16
CA ALA A 80 -2.01 5.75 11.78
C ALA A 80 -0.80 5.90 10.84
N ARG A 81 0.04 6.90 11.10
CA ARG A 81 1.30 7.06 10.36
C ARG A 81 2.10 5.76 10.34
N GLY A 82 2.56 5.38 9.17
CA GLY A 82 3.37 4.17 8.96
C GLY A 82 2.56 2.90 8.70
N THR A 83 1.23 2.96 8.73
CA THR A 83 0.42 1.78 8.41
C THR A 83 0.17 1.68 6.91
N ILE A 84 -0.04 0.44 6.44
CA ILE A 84 -0.46 0.15 5.07
C ILE A 84 -1.89 -0.37 5.10
N SER A 85 -2.71 0.17 4.21
CA SER A 85 -4.14 -0.08 4.17
C SER A 85 -4.60 -0.43 2.76
N MET A 86 -5.73 -1.13 2.67
CA MET A 86 -6.34 -1.48 1.39
C MET A 86 -7.14 -0.30 0.83
N ALA A 87 -6.76 0.14 -0.37
CA ALA A 87 -7.55 1.10 -1.13
C ALA A 87 -8.78 0.39 -1.69
N ASN A 88 -9.88 1.12 -1.83
CA ASN A 88 -11.12 0.55 -2.37
C ASN A 88 -12.02 1.63 -2.98
N ALA A 89 -13.06 1.20 -3.67
CA ALA A 89 -14.09 2.05 -4.26
C ALA A 89 -15.44 1.86 -3.57
N GLY A 90 -15.44 1.51 -2.29
CA GLY A 90 -16.60 1.23 -1.47
C GLY A 90 -16.46 -0.12 -0.77
N PRO A 91 -17.53 -0.60 -0.06
CA PRO A 91 -17.47 -1.84 0.69
C PRO A 91 -17.13 -3.05 -0.20
N ASN A 92 -16.21 -3.89 0.28
CA ASN A 92 -15.83 -5.16 -0.34
C ASN A 92 -15.33 -5.04 -1.78
N THR A 93 -14.60 -3.94 -2.09
CA THR A 93 -14.04 -3.71 -3.43
C THR A 93 -12.51 -3.66 -3.42
N GLY A 94 -11.86 -4.01 -2.32
CA GLY A 94 -10.41 -4.12 -2.25
C GLY A 94 -9.89 -5.18 -3.22
N GLY A 95 -8.66 -5.00 -3.70
CA GLY A 95 -8.02 -5.92 -4.62
C GLY A 95 -6.51 -5.87 -4.48
N SER A 96 -5.84 -5.06 -5.30
CA SER A 96 -4.38 -4.93 -5.24
C SER A 96 -3.90 -3.54 -4.85
N GLN A 97 -4.72 -2.51 -4.99
CA GLN A 97 -4.29 -1.16 -4.64
C GLN A 97 -4.21 -0.99 -3.13
N PHE A 98 -3.15 -0.36 -2.69
CA PHE A 98 -2.88 -0.09 -1.28
C PHE A 98 -2.36 1.32 -1.12
N PHE A 99 -2.36 1.83 0.11
CA PHE A 99 -1.69 3.08 0.43
C PHE A 99 -0.95 2.97 1.76
N ILE A 100 0.12 3.75 1.86
CA ILE A 100 0.88 3.88 3.11
C ILE A 100 0.56 5.27 3.67
N ASN A 101 0.11 5.31 4.92
CA ASN A 101 -0.23 6.55 5.60
C ASN A 101 1.05 7.25 6.04
N VAL A 102 1.23 8.52 5.65
CA VAL A 102 2.38 9.32 6.08
C VAL A 102 2.05 10.24 7.24
N VAL A 103 0.80 10.28 7.65
CA VAL A 103 0.28 10.93 8.86
C VAL A 103 -0.85 10.07 9.42
N ASP A 104 -1.38 10.44 10.59
CA ASP A 104 -2.58 9.79 11.13
C ASP A 104 -3.82 10.24 10.33
N ASN A 105 -4.50 9.29 9.72
CA ASN A 105 -5.66 9.53 8.86
C ASN A 105 -6.91 8.89 9.45
N ARG A 106 -7.38 9.38 10.58
CA ARG A 106 -8.50 8.79 11.34
C ARG A 106 -9.81 8.69 10.56
N ARG A 107 -10.05 9.63 9.65
CA ARG A 107 -11.27 9.62 8.83
C ARG A 107 -11.36 8.41 7.90
N LEU A 108 -10.26 7.72 7.66
CA LEU A 108 -10.21 6.53 6.81
C LEU A 108 -10.51 5.25 7.57
N ASP A 109 -10.51 5.27 8.89
CA ASP A 109 -10.65 4.07 9.73
C ASP A 109 -11.91 3.25 9.45
N PRO A 110 -13.09 3.85 9.23
CA PRO A 110 -14.30 3.07 8.97
C PRO A 110 -14.34 2.39 7.59
N LYS A 111 -13.48 2.79 6.66
CA LYS A 111 -13.61 2.39 5.24
C LYS A 111 -12.41 1.63 4.70
N HIS A 112 -11.25 1.75 5.32
CA HIS A 112 -10.00 1.21 4.78
C HIS A 112 -9.32 0.28 5.79
N PRO A 113 -9.33 -1.04 5.51
CA PRO A 113 -8.70 -2.01 6.42
C PRO A 113 -7.18 -1.84 6.44
N VAL A 114 -6.62 -1.70 7.64
CA VAL A 114 -5.17 -1.68 7.88
C VAL A 114 -4.68 -3.12 7.99
N PHE A 115 -3.69 -3.50 7.19
CA PHE A 115 -3.22 -4.89 7.17
C PHE A 115 -1.72 -5.06 7.41
N GLY A 116 -1.01 -3.98 7.73
CA GLY A 116 0.42 -4.03 8.03
C GLY A 116 0.96 -2.69 8.49
N LYS A 117 2.26 -2.66 8.77
CA LYS A 117 2.96 -1.45 9.16
C LYS A 117 4.37 -1.42 8.59
N VAL A 118 4.88 -0.23 8.33
CA VAL A 118 6.27 -0.02 7.93
C VAL A 118 7.17 -0.22 9.15
N VAL A 119 8.16 -1.10 9.02
CA VAL A 119 9.15 -1.36 10.07
C VAL A 119 10.52 -0.78 9.74
N ALA A 120 10.78 -0.43 8.48
CA ALA A 120 11.99 0.26 8.05
C ALA A 120 11.70 1.01 6.75
N GLY A 121 12.37 2.16 6.54
CA GLY A 121 12.23 2.93 5.31
C GLY A 121 11.06 3.92 5.33
N MET A 122 10.56 4.33 6.48
CA MET A 122 9.48 5.32 6.53
C MET A 122 9.91 6.65 5.91
N GLU A 123 11.20 7.02 6.02
CA GLU A 123 11.77 8.19 5.36
C GLU A 123 11.66 8.11 3.83
N VAL A 124 11.69 6.91 3.26
CA VAL A 124 11.46 6.69 1.82
C VAL A 124 10.01 6.98 1.46
N ALA A 125 9.06 6.48 2.26
CA ALA A 125 7.64 6.77 2.06
C ALA A 125 7.36 8.28 2.15
N ASP A 126 7.96 8.96 3.12
CA ASP A 126 7.86 10.42 3.24
C ASP A 126 8.42 11.12 2.00
N ALA A 127 9.57 10.68 1.50
CA ALA A 127 10.19 11.25 0.31
C ALA A 127 9.29 11.06 -0.93
N ILE A 128 8.71 9.88 -1.10
CA ILE A 128 7.78 9.60 -2.20
C ILE A 128 6.57 10.54 -2.12
N SER A 129 6.04 10.79 -0.92
CA SER A 129 4.89 11.68 -0.75
C SER A 129 5.14 13.12 -1.19
N ARG A 130 6.41 13.52 -1.28
CA ARG A 130 6.83 14.90 -1.57
C ARG A 130 7.39 15.11 -2.97
N VAL A 131 7.43 14.08 -3.82
CA VAL A 131 7.93 14.25 -5.19
C VAL A 131 7.02 15.20 -5.97
N PRO A 132 7.55 15.92 -6.98
CA PRO A 132 6.71 16.74 -7.85
C PRO A 132 5.62 15.91 -8.51
N ARG A 133 4.40 16.45 -8.53
CA ARG A 133 3.21 15.74 -9.03
C ARG A 133 2.34 16.67 -9.86
N ASN A 134 1.47 16.08 -10.68
CA ASN A 134 0.50 16.83 -11.49
C ASN A 134 -0.79 17.09 -10.69
N ARG A 135 -1.82 17.61 -11.35
CA ARG A 135 -3.11 17.96 -10.71
C ARG A 135 -3.89 16.75 -10.22
N GLN A 136 -3.60 15.55 -10.72
CA GLN A 136 -4.21 14.31 -10.28
C GLN A 136 -3.37 13.61 -9.19
N ASP A 137 -2.40 14.32 -8.62
CA ASP A 137 -1.48 13.81 -7.60
C ASP A 137 -0.60 12.64 -8.09
N ARG A 138 -0.38 12.58 -9.39
CA ARG A 138 0.50 11.59 -10.02
C ARG A 138 1.91 12.17 -10.09
N PRO A 139 2.95 11.42 -9.67
CA PRO A 139 4.32 11.88 -9.80
C PRO A 139 4.66 12.24 -11.25
N LEU A 140 5.34 13.40 -11.45
CA LEU A 140 5.78 13.82 -12.78
C LEU A 140 6.82 12.87 -13.35
N LYS A 141 7.70 12.34 -12.50
CA LYS A 141 8.63 11.27 -12.83
C LYS A 141 8.16 10.00 -12.14
N ASP A 142 8.04 8.93 -12.88
CA ASP A 142 7.51 7.68 -12.34
C ASP A 142 8.28 7.22 -11.09
N VAL A 143 7.52 6.91 -10.04
CA VAL A 143 8.02 6.22 -8.86
C VAL A 143 7.45 4.81 -8.91
N ALA A 144 8.31 3.82 -9.00
CA ALA A 144 7.89 2.44 -9.21
C ALA A 144 8.42 1.52 -8.12
N ILE A 145 7.68 0.43 -7.89
CA ILE A 145 8.20 -0.73 -7.15
C ILE A 145 9.04 -1.52 -8.16
N VAL A 146 10.35 -1.51 -8.00
CA VAL A 146 11.24 -2.28 -8.88
C VAL A 146 11.03 -3.77 -8.63
N LYS A 147 10.97 -4.14 -7.34
CA LYS A 147 10.73 -5.53 -6.92
C LYS A 147 10.08 -5.54 -5.54
N ALA A 148 9.09 -6.40 -5.37
CA ALA A 148 8.50 -6.70 -4.07
C ALA A 148 8.76 -8.17 -3.74
N SER A 149 9.23 -8.45 -2.53
CA SER A 149 9.54 -9.84 -2.11
C SER A 149 9.14 -10.06 -0.66
N VAL A 150 8.74 -11.30 -0.37
CA VAL A 150 8.52 -11.75 1.00
C VAL A 150 9.88 -12.08 1.60
N VAL A 151 10.19 -11.53 2.76
CA VAL A 151 11.48 -11.69 3.42
C VAL A 151 11.27 -12.17 4.85
N ALA A 152 12.30 -12.80 5.43
CA ALA A 152 12.25 -13.22 6.81
C ALA A 152 12.25 -12.00 7.74
N PRO A 153 11.52 -12.07 8.86
CA PRO A 153 11.54 -11.00 9.86
C PRO A 153 12.92 -10.77 10.44
#